data_7ee8325bcca09200a7bc6e141e27fbbb
#
_entry.id   7ee8325bcca09200a7bc6e141e27fbbb
#
_cell.length_a   1.000
_cell.length_b   1.000
_cell.length_c   1.000
_cell.angle_alpha   90.00
_cell.angle_beta   90.00
_cell.angle_gamma   90.00
#
_symmetry.space_group_name_H-M   'P 1'
#
loop_
_entity.id
_entity.type
_entity.pdbx_description
1 polymer ?
#
loop_
_entity_poly.entity_id
_entity_poly.type
_entity_poly.pdbx_seq_one_letter_code
_entity_poly.pdbx_strand_id
1 'polypeptide(L)'
;MDLFRKKSVDQLVAESTPLKRTMRTFDLTMLGIGAIIGTGIFVLTGKGALTAGPALSVSFLLAAVCCGFAGLCYAEFAAMAPVSGSAYSYAYLAFGELIAFVIGWDLILEYALQAATVSAGWSGYFNKLLEGFGLHLPVELTAAYGTNPDVTTYFNLPGFVIVLIITWVLSIGINQTKRTNDVMVLIKLAIIVLFIVCAVWYVKPSNWQPFSPYGIYTFQPGSTQPYGIVPAASIVFFSFIGFDAVSSSAEETINPNKTLPRGILLSLAVSTVLYVIMTLIMTGVVPYKEFAKYIDAPVAGVILETGMNWLAVIVNLGALIGMTTVMLVQLYGQSRICYAMSRDGLFPKFFGHVHEKYRTPFKGTWFFGLLTAF
;
A
#
# COMPACT_ATOMS: atom_id res chain seq x y z
N MET A 1 -11.31 -35.09 -6.09
CA MET A 1 -10.62 -33.84 -6.40
C MET A 1 -9.14 -34.14 -6.52
N ASP A 2 -8.52 -33.80 -7.63
CA ASP A 2 -7.07 -33.91 -7.77
C ASP A 2 -6.43 -32.60 -7.26
N LEU A 3 -5.97 -32.63 -6.01
CA LEU A 3 -5.38 -31.48 -5.32
C LEU A 3 -4.15 -30.89 -6.01
N PHE A 4 -3.52 -31.65 -6.88
CA PHE A 4 -2.34 -31.24 -7.64
C PHE A 4 -2.63 -30.97 -9.12
N ARG A 5 -3.90 -30.88 -9.49
CA ARG A 5 -4.31 -30.50 -10.84
C ARG A 5 -3.73 -29.13 -11.18
N LYS A 6 -2.97 -29.07 -12.28
CA LYS A 6 -2.41 -27.83 -12.83
C LYS A 6 -3.25 -27.32 -13.99
N LYS A 7 -3.32 -26.02 -14.17
CA LYS A 7 -3.82 -25.39 -15.39
C LYS A 7 -2.65 -25.15 -16.35
N SER A 8 -2.88 -25.31 -17.65
CA SER A 8 -1.91 -24.84 -18.65
C SER A 8 -2.06 -23.33 -18.88
N VAL A 9 -1.02 -22.70 -19.45
CA VAL A 9 -1.08 -21.27 -19.84
C VAL A 9 -2.24 -21.05 -20.82
N ASP A 10 -2.42 -21.95 -21.80
CA ASP A 10 -3.49 -21.85 -22.79
C ASP A 10 -4.89 -21.91 -22.15
N GLN A 11 -5.08 -22.74 -21.13
CA GLN A 11 -6.35 -22.83 -20.39
C GLN A 11 -6.63 -21.52 -19.64
N LEU A 12 -5.63 -20.98 -18.94
CA LEU A 12 -5.79 -19.72 -18.22
C LEU A 12 -6.07 -18.55 -19.16
N VAL A 13 -5.38 -18.49 -20.29
CA VAL A 13 -5.58 -17.44 -21.31
C VAL A 13 -6.97 -17.60 -21.99
N ALA A 14 -7.43 -18.82 -22.25
CA ALA A 14 -8.74 -19.08 -22.84
C ALA A 14 -9.90 -18.74 -21.88
N GLU A 15 -9.69 -18.90 -20.58
CA GLU A 15 -10.66 -18.53 -19.54
C GLU A 15 -10.64 -17.03 -19.21
N SER A 16 -9.61 -16.30 -19.65
CA SER A 16 -9.52 -14.85 -19.44
C SER A 16 -10.58 -14.12 -20.27
N THR A 17 -11.23 -13.14 -19.65
CA THR A 17 -12.20 -12.31 -20.36
C THR A 17 -11.42 -11.28 -21.16
N PRO A 18 -11.61 -11.16 -22.50
CA PRO A 18 -10.87 -10.18 -23.28
C PRO A 18 -11.32 -8.76 -22.90
N LEU A 19 -10.58 -8.12 -22.00
CA LEU A 19 -10.77 -6.73 -21.64
C LEU A 19 -10.11 -5.84 -22.70
N LYS A 20 -10.60 -4.60 -22.83
CA LYS A 20 -10.02 -3.65 -23.79
C LYS A 20 -8.60 -3.27 -23.37
N ARG A 21 -7.60 -3.72 -24.14
CA ARG A 21 -6.19 -3.42 -23.88
C ARG A 21 -5.87 -1.96 -24.15
N THR A 22 -5.62 -1.20 -23.10
CA THR A 22 -5.37 0.26 -23.17
C THR A 22 -4.15 0.69 -22.35
N MET A 23 -3.64 -0.16 -21.45
CA MET A 23 -2.58 0.20 -20.52
C MET A 23 -1.19 0.02 -21.13
N ARG A 24 -0.36 1.05 -21.01
CA ARG A 24 1.05 1.09 -21.42
C ARG A 24 1.95 1.07 -20.19
N THR A 25 3.28 1.00 -20.39
CA THR A 25 4.27 1.01 -19.30
C THR A 25 4.07 2.17 -18.32
N PHE A 26 3.79 3.38 -18.82
CA PHE A 26 3.54 4.55 -17.96
C PHE A 26 2.32 4.33 -17.05
N ASP A 27 1.22 3.86 -17.60
CA ASP A 27 -0.01 3.61 -16.85
C ASP A 27 0.20 2.54 -15.76
N LEU A 28 0.93 1.48 -16.10
CA LEU A 28 1.28 0.41 -15.15
C LEU A 28 2.25 0.89 -14.06
N THR A 29 3.21 1.74 -14.41
CA THR A 29 4.10 2.38 -13.44
C THR A 29 3.30 3.27 -12.49
N MET A 30 2.37 4.08 -13.01
CA MET A 30 1.48 4.91 -12.18
C MET A 30 0.58 4.04 -11.29
N LEU A 31 0.04 2.93 -11.81
CA LEU A 31 -0.74 1.98 -11.02
C LEU A 31 0.09 1.41 -9.86
N GLY A 32 1.31 0.96 -10.13
CA GLY A 32 2.23 0.43 -9.12
C GLY A 32 2.62 1.48 -8.07
N ILE A 33 3.00 2.68 -8.50
CA ILE A 33 3.26 3.81 -7.58
C ILE A 33 1.99 4.14 -6.78
N GLY A 34 0.83 4.05 -7.42
CA GLY A 34 -0.48 4.22 -6.79
C GLY A 34 -0.71 3.27 -5.62
N ALA A 35 -0.38 2.01 -5.83
CA ALA A 35 -0.52 0.94 -4.84
C ALA A 35 0.55 0.98 -3.74
N ILE A 36 1.80 1.30 -4.09
CA ILE A 36 2.95 1.26 -3.18
C ILE A 36 2.98 2.49 -2.26
N ILE A 37 2.90 3.71 -2.82
CA ILE A 37 3.08 4.95 -2.05
C ILE A 37 1.79 5.31 -1.29
N GLY A 38 1.78 5.03 0.00
CA GLY A 38 0.67 5.30 0.92
C GLY A 38 1.18 5.46 2.36
N THR A 39 0.64 4.67 3.29
CA THR A 39 1.07 4.66 4.71
C THR A 39 2.56 4.42 4.88
N GLY A 40 3.20 3.73 3.96
CA GLY A 40 4.62 3.46 3.97
C GLY A 40 5.46 4.72 4.16
N ILE A 41 5.22 5.73 3.34
CA ILE A 41 5.97 6.99 3.40
C ILE A 41 5.36 7.98 4.41
N PHE A 42 4.02 7.98 4.52
CA PHE A 42 3.34 8.99 5.34
C PHE A 42 3.25 8.62 6.83
N VAL A 43 3.24 7.32 7.19
CA VAL A 43 3.03 6.84 8.56
C VAL A 43 4.20 6.00 9.08
N LEU A 44 4.62 4.96 8.33
CA LEU A 44 5.63 4.00 8.82
C LEU A 44 7.02 4.61 8.95
N THR A 45 7.31 5.72 8.28
CA THR A 45 8.55 6.49 8.44
C THR A 45 8.76 6.96 9.88
N GLY A 46 7.70 7.33 10.61
CA GLY A 46 7.78 7.72 12.03
C GLY A 46 8.24 6.56 12.91
N LYS A 47 7.53 5.42 12.82
CA LYS A 47 7.86 4.21 13.57
C LYS A 47 9.23 3.65 13.18
N GLY A 48 9.54 3.66 11.88
CA GLY A 48 10.83 3.23 11.36
C GLY A 48 12.00 4.10 11.86
N ALA A 49 11.81 5.44 11.93
CA ALA A 49 12.81 6.36 12.46
C ALA A 49 13.07 6.12 13.95
N LEU A 50 12.07 5.83 14.75
CA LEU A 50 12.24 5.44 16.15
C LEU A 50 13.00 4.12 16.30
N THR A 51 12.83 3.18 15.34
CA THR A 51 13.43 1.84 15.39
C THR A 51 14.88 1.82 14.89
N ALA A 52 15.22 2.56 13.81
CA ALA A 52 16.57 2.53 13.21
C ALA A 52 17.31 3.85 13.27
N GLY A 53 16.67 4.93 13.69
CA GLY A 53 17.26 6.28 13.58
C GLY A 53 17.40 6.72 12.12
N PRO A 54 18.42 7.56 11.80
CA PRO A 54 18.71 7.98 10.43
C PRO A 54 19.01 6.83 9.46
N ALA A 55 19.50 5.67 9.97
CA ALA A 55 19.73 4.47 9.18
C ALA A 55 18.44 3.82 8.63
N LEU A 56 17.27 4.39 8.91
CA LEU A 56 16.00 4.00 8.27
C LEU A 56 16.08 4.01 6.73
N SER A 57 16.86 4.94 6.15
CA SER A 57 17.12 4.97 4.71
C SER A 57 17.75 3.67 4.20
N VAL A 58 18.66 3.08 4.98
CA VAL A 58 19.27 1.77 4.68
C VAL A 58 18.25 0.64 4.85
N SER A 59 17.36 0.74 5.83
CA SER A 59 16.26 -0.21 6.03
C SER A 59 15.32 -0.25 4.82
N PHE A 60 14.98 0.91 4.24
CA PHE A 60 14.21 0.98 2.99
C PHE A 60 14.95 0.39 1.80
N LEU A 61 16.27 0.61 1.68
CA LEU A 61 17.08 -0.04 0.63
C LEU A 61 17.10 -1.56 0.79
N LEU A 62 17.25 -2.06 2.01
CA LEU A 62 17.23 -3.50 2.29
C LEU A 62 15.87 -4.11 1.91
N ALA A 63 14.78 -3.49 2.34
CA ALA A 63 13.42 -3.92 1.97
C ALA A 63 13.20 -3.85 0.45
N ALA A 64 13.69 -2.80 -0.22
CA ALA A 64 13.59 -2.65 -1.67
C ALA A 64 14.35 -3.73 -2.44
N VAL A 65 15.51 -4.16 -1.96
CA VAL A 65 16.27 -5.28 -2.57
C VAL A 65 15.46 -6.58 -2.46
N CYS A 66 14.89 -6.87 -1.30
CA CYS A 66 14.04 -8.05 -1.12
C CYS A 66 12.82 -8.01 -2.05
N CYS A 67 12.12 -6.87 -2.09
CA CYS A 67 10.96 -6.67 -2.98
C CYS A 67 11.38 -6.70 -4.47
N GLY A 68 12.60 -6.25 -4.79
CA GLY A 68 13.16 -6.29 -6.14
C GLY A 68 13.31 -7.71 -6.66
N PHE A 69 13.82 -8.64 -5.84
CA PHE A 69 13.89 -10.07 -6.20
C PHE A 69 12.49 -10.67 -6.41
N ALA A 70 11.55 -10.39 -5.50
CA ALA A 70 10.17 -10.80 -5.68
C ALA A 70 9.58 -10.21 -6.96
N GLY A 71 9.78 -8.91 -7.21
CA GLY A 71 9.32 -8.20 -8.39
C GLY A 71 9.86 -8.78 -9.71
N LEU A 72 11.11 -9.26 -9.73
CA LEU A 72 11.68 -9.97 -10.88
C LEU A 72 10.94 -11.29 -11.15
N CYS A 73 10.64 -12.08 -10.10
CA CYS A 73 9.85 -13.30 -10.25
C CYS A 73 8.44 -13.00 -10.77
N TYR A 74 7.76 -11.97 -10.22
CA TYR A 74 6.47 -11.54 -10.75
C TYR A 74 6.54 -11.07 -12.19
N ALA A 75 7.60 -10.35 -12.57
CA ALA A 75 7.82 -9.87 -13.93
C ALA A 75 7.97 -11.02 -14.92
N GLU A 76 8.69 -12.07 -14.54
CA GLU A 76 8.88 -13.27 -15.36
C GLU A 76 7.56 -14.03 -15.55
N PHE A 77 6.83 -14.31 -14.46
CA PHE A 77 5.52 -14.97 -14.55
C PHE A 77 4.51 -14.14 -15.34
N ALA A 78 4.46 -12.83 -15.14
CA ALA A 78 3.58 -11.93 -15.88
C ALA A 78 3.89 -11.88 -17.38
N ALA A 79 5.17 -12.05 -17.75
CA ALA A 79 5.57 -12.16 -19.15
C ALA A 79 5.20 -13.51 -19.78
N MET A 80 5.26 -14.60 -19.00
CA MET A 80 4.97 -15.96 -19.46
C MET A 80 3.46 -16.22 -19.53
N ALA A 81 2.71 -15.78 -18.52
CA ALA A 81 1.26 -16.00 -18.38
C ALA A 81 0.55 -14.68 -18.03
N PRO A 82 0.20 -13.86 -19.04
CA PRO A 82 -0.41 -12.55 -18.81
C PRO A 82 -1.91 -12.67 -18.49
N VAL A 83 -2.22 -13.14 -17.28
CA VAL A 83 -3.57 -13.35 -16.75
C VAL A 83 -3.80 -12.56 -15.47
N SER A 84 -5.05 -12.13 -15.23
CA SER A 84 -5.44 -11.28 -14.11
C SER A 84 -5.72 -12.06 -12.84
N GLY A 85 -4.75 -12.69 -12.27
CA GLY A 85 -4.95 -13.44 -11.02
C GLY A 85 -3.79 -13.27 -10.04
N SER A 86 -2.80 -12.43 -10.41
CA SER A 86 -1.59 -12.24 -9.60
C SER A 86 -0.95 -13.58 -9.20
N ALA A 87 -0.32 -13.66 -8.04
CA ALA A 87 0.34 -14.87 -7.56
C ALA A 87 -0.58 -16.10 -7.45
N TYR A 88 -1.90 -15.92 -7.27
CA TYR A 88 -2.86 -17.04 -7.30
C TYR A 88 -2.78 -17.83 -8.61
N SER A 89 -2.85 -17.13 -9.76
CA SER A 89 -2.78 -17.78 -11.08
C SER A 89 -1.41 -18.39 -11.35
N TYR A 90 -0.34 -17.75 -10.91
CA TYR A 90 1.01 -18.26 -11.05
C TYR A 90 1.24 -19.52 -10.21
N ALA A 91 0.70 -19.55 -9.00
CA ALA A 91 0.74 -20.74 -8.14
C ALA A 91 -0.08 -21.89 -8.74
N TYR A 92 -1.21 -21.61 -9.39
CA TYR A 92 -2.01 -22.64 -10.07
C TYR A 92 -1.26 -23.29 -11.22
N LEU A 93 -0.49 -22.50 -12.01
CA LEU A 93 0.38 -22.99 -13.07
C LEU A 93 1.53 -23.87 -12.54
N ALA A 94 2.24 -23.36 -11.52
CA ALA A 94 3.48 -23.97 -11.07
C ALA A 94 3.25 -25.18 -10.15
N PHE A 95 2.35 -25.05 -9.18
CA PHE A 95 2.21 -25.98 -8.06
C PHE A 95 0.86 -26.72 -8.01
N GLY A 96 -0.15 -26.22 -8.70
CA GLY A 96 -1.49 -26.83 -8.75
C GLY A 96 -2.48 -26.24 -7.76
N GLU A 97 -3.66 -26.87 -7.70
CA GLU A 97 -4.88 -26.35 -7.09
C GLU A 97 -4.76 -26.05 -5.59
N LEU A 98 -4.15 -26.95 -4.81
CA LEU A 98 -4.01 -26.78 -3.37
C LEU A 98 -3.17 -25.54 -3.01
N ILE A 99 -2.00 -25.41 -3.64
CA ILE A 99 -1.10 -24.28 -3.37
C ILE A 99 -1.72 -22.98 -3.87
N ALA A 100 -2.39 -23.00 -5.03
CA ALA A 100 -3.14 -21.85 -5.51
C ALA A 100 -4.22 -21.42 -4.52
N PHE A 101 -4.96 -22.35 -3.94
CA PHE A 101 -5.98 -22.07 -2.93
C PHE A 101 -5.38 -21.35 -1.71
N VAL A 102 -4.25 -21.86 -1.18
CA VAL A 102 -3.56 -21.24 -0.04
C VAL A 102 -3.10 -19.82 -0.39
N ILE A 103 -2.39 -19.67 -1.53
CA ILE A 103 -1.91 -18.34 -1.98
C ILE A 103 -3.06 -17.38 -2.27
N GLY A 104 -4.19 -17.86 -2.80
CA GLY A 104 -5.38 -17.04 -2.99
C GLY A 104 -5.95 -16.48 -1.69
N TRP A 105 -6.00 -17.31 -0.64
CA TRP A 105 -6.40 -16.86 0.69
C TRP A 105 -5.40 -15.89 1.32
N ASP A 106 -4.09 -16.14 1.17
CA ASP A 106 -3.03 -15.25 1.66
C ASP A 106 -3.16 -13.88 1.01
N LEU A 107 -3.38 -13.80 -0.30
CA LEU A 107 -3.59 -12.53 -1.02
C LEU A 107 -4.87 -11.81 -0.58
N ILE A 108 -5.97 -12.53 -0.35
CA ILE A 108 -7.21 -11.93 0.15
C ILE A 108 -6.97 -11.30 1.52
N LEU A 109 -6.26 -12.01 2.40
CA LEU A 109 -5.93 -11.53 3.74
C LEU A 109 -4.94 -10.38 3.70
N GLU A 110 -3.89 -10.47 2.87
CA GLU A 110 -2.90 -9.41 2.66
C GLU A 110 -3.55 -8.11 2.25
N TYR A 111 -4.42 -8.14 1.23
CA TYR A 111 -5.10 -6.95 0.73
C TYR A 111 -6.10 -6.38 1.75
N ALA A 112 -6.80 -7.22 2.51
CA ALA A 112 -7.66 -6.77 3.58
C ALA A 112 -6.88 -6.06 4.69
N LEU A 113 -5.84 -6.70 5.21
CA LEU A 113 -5.00 -6.15 6.29
C LEU A 113 -4.29 -4.88 5.85
N GLN A 114 -3.84 -4.82 4.60
CA GLN A 114 -3.22 -3.61 4.06
C GLN A 114 -4.23 -2.47 3.99
N ALA A 115 -5.42 -2.69 3.43
CA ALA A 115 -6.46 -1.67 3.35
C ALA A 115 -6.91 -1.20 4.75
N ALA A 116 -7.03 -2.11 5.73
CA ALA A 116 -7.36 -1.79 7.12
C ALA A 116 -6.24 -0.94 7.77
N THR A 117 -4.97 -1.33 7.62
CA THR A 117 -3.81 -0.57 8.15
C THR A 117 -3.73 0.82 7.51
N VAL A 118 -3.96 0.91 6.19
CA VAL A 118 -3.97 2.19 5.46
C VAL A 118 -5.12 3.07 5.95
N SER A 119 -6.30 2.50 6.24
CA SER A 119 -7.45 3.26 6.76
C SER A 119 -7.19 3.84 8.15
N ALA A 120 -6.46 3.11 9.00
CA ALA A 120 -6.05 3.61 10.32
C ALA A 120 -5.08 4.79 10.20
N GLY A 121 -4.08 4.70 9.31
CA GLY A 121 -3.18 5.81 9.00
C GLY A 121 -3.92 7.01 8.40
N TRP A 122 -4.85 6.76 7.49
CA TRP A 122 -5.73 7.79 6.90
C TRP A 122 -6.51 8.54 7.98
N SER A 123 -7.08 7.80 8.93
CA SER A 123 -7.81 8.38 10.07
C SER A 123 -6.93 9.32 10.90
N GLY A 124 -5.67 8.96 11.17
CA GLY A 124 -4.73 9.84 11.89
C GLY A 124 -4.52 11.17 11.17
N TYR A 125 -4.26 11.15 9.86
CA TYR A 125 -4.13 12.36 9.05
C TYR A 125 -5.43 13.15 8.95
N PHE A 126 -6.57 12.48 8.86
CA PHE A 126 -7.89 13.11 8.83
C PHE A 126 -8.19 13.85 10.14
N ASN A 127 -7.92 13.23 11.28
CA ASN A 127 -8.07 13.84 12.60
C ASN A 127 -7.19 15.10 12.74
N LYS A 128 -5.92 15.02 12.31
CA LYS A 128 -5.01 16.17 12.28
C LYS A 128 -5.50 17.30 11.38
N LEU A 129 -6.10 16.95 10.25
CA LEU A 129 -6.73 17.97 9.38
C LEU A 129 -7.92 18.65 10.05
N LEU A 130 -8.80 17.90 10.72
CA LEU A 130 -9.95 18.43 11.46
C LEU A 130 -9.50 19.34 12.61
N GLU A 131 -8.50 18.93 13.39
CA GLU A 131 -7.89 19.74 14.45
C GLU A 131 -7.40 21.11 13.91
N GLY A 132 -6.82 21.12 12.71
CA GLY A 132 -6.40 22.35 12.03
C GLY A 132 -7.56 23.32 11.72
N PHE A 133 -8.79 22.82 11.62
CA PHE A 133 -10.01 23.61 11.47
C PHE A 133 -10.74 23.87 12.79
N GLY A 134 -10.16 23.47 13.93
CA GLY A 134 -10.80 23.59 15.25
C GLY A 134 -11.93 22.59 15.50
N LEU A 135 -12.02 21.54 14.68
CA LEU A 135 -12.97 20.45 14.83
C LEU A 135 -12.31 19.25 15.52
N HIS A 136 -12.92 18.74 16.57
CA HIS A 136 -12.41 17.59 17.31
C HIS A 136 -13.47 16.49 17.32
N LEU A 137 -13.08 15.29 16.87
CA LEU A 137 -13.89 14.10 17.07
C LEU A 137 -13.78 13.63 18.52
N PRO A 138 -14.81 12.99 19.08
CA PRO A 138 -14.67 12.28 20.35
C PRO A 138 -13.52 11.29 20.29
N VAL A 139 -12.65 11.32 21.28
CA VAL A 139 -11.40 10.50 21.27
C VAL A 139 -11.72 9.03 21.19
N GLU A 140 -12.83 8.60 21.75
CA GLU A 140 -13.35 7.22 21.73
C GLU A 140 -13.55 6.67 20.30
N LEU A 141 -13.75 7.58 19.32
CA LEU A 141 -14.05 7.25 17.91
C LEU A 141 -12.87 7.48 16.96
N THR A 142 -11.70 7.82 17.47
CA THR A 142 -10.53 8.19 16.62
C THR A 142 -9.61 7.03 16.28
N ALA A 143 -9.65 5.95 17.05
CA ALA A 143 -8.77 4.79 16.86
C ALA A 143 -9.43 3.49 17.34
N ALA A 144 -8.85 2.35 16.94
CA ALA A 144 -9.29 1.04 17.38
C ALA A 144 -9.05 0.83 18.89
N TYR A 145 -9.78 -0.12 19.48
CA TYR A 145 -9.66 -0.45 20.91
C TYR A 145 -8.23 -0.86 21.27
N GLY A 146 -7.72 -0.29 22.36
CA GLY A 146 -6.40 -0.64 22.90
C GLY A 146 -5.20 -0.10 22.12
N THR A 147 -5.39 0.77 21.12
CA THR A 147 -4.29 1.38 20.37
C THR A 147 -3.56 2.48 21.14
N ASN A 148 -4.25 3.17 22.02
CA ASN A 148 -3.67 4.22 22.85
C ASN A 148 -3.70 3.77 24.33
N PRO A 149 -2.54 3.65 25.01
CA PRO A 149 -2.50 3.25 26.42
C PRO A 149 -3.05 4.33 27.38
N ASP A 150 -3.00 5.60 26.98
CA ASP A 150 -3.37 6.74 27.85
C ASP A 150 -4.84 7.12 27.75
N VAL A 151 -5.53 6.72 26.69
CA VAL A 151 -6.93 7.07 26.42
C VAL A 151 -7.68 5.86 25.88
N THR A 152 -8.86 5.59 26.45
CA THR A 152 -9.72 4.49 26.01
C THR A 152 -10.37 4.85 24.66
N THR A 153 -9.92 4.22 23.58
CA THR A 153 -10.54 4.28 22.27
C THR A 153 -11.37 3.03 22.04
N TYR A 154 -12.48 3.13 21.31
CA TYR A 154 -13.36 1.97 21.05
C TYR A 154 -13.47 1.61 19.58
N PHE A 155 -13.45 2.62 18.70
CA PHE A 155 -13.77 2.43 17.30
C PHE A 155 -13.12 3.52 16.42
N ASN A 156 -12.57 3.11 15.29
CA ASN A 156 -12.01 4.05 14.32
C ASN A 156 -13.07 4.46 13.30
N LEU A 157 -13.91 5.43 13.65
CA LEU A 157 -15.02 5.89 12.81
C LEU A 157 -14.55 6.46 11.45
N PRO A 158 -13.54 7.34 11.37
CA PRO A 158 -13.08 7.85 10.08
C PRO A 158 -12.54 6.74 9.16
N GLY A 159 -11.76 5.79 9.72
CA GLY A 159 -11.24 4.64 8.99
C GLY A 159 -12.36 3.74 8.45
N PHE A 160 -13.38 3.46 9.27
CA PHE A 160 -14.56 2.71 8.87
C PHE A 160 -15.32 3.37 7.72
N VAL A 161 -15.62 4.66 7.86
CA VAL A 161 -16.40 5.43 6.87
C VAL A 161 -15.68 5.50 5.52
N ILE A 162 -14.36 5.76 5.50
CA ILE A 162 -13.62 5.84 4.23
C ILE A 162 -13.58 4.50 3.51
N VAL A 163 -13.40 3.38 4.21
CA VAL A 163 -13.43 2.03 3.60
C VAL A 163 -14.80 1.76 2.99
N LEU A 164 -15.90 2.12 3.68
CA LEU A 164 -17.25 1.97 3.13
C LEU A 164 -17.50 2.84 1.90
N ILE A 165 -17.02 4.09 1.90
CA ILE A 165 -17.12 4.97 0.73
C ILE A 165 -16.39 4.36 -0.47
N ILE A 166 -15.15 3.87 -0.27
CA ILE A 166 -14.37 3.23 -1.33
C ILE A 166 -15.07 1.95 -1.81
N THR A 167 -15.58 1.14 -0.90
CA THR A 167 -16.33 -0.08 -1.23
C THR A 167 -17.56 0.23 -2.08
N TRP A 168 -18.31 1.26 -1.71
CA TRP A 168 -19.47 1.72 -2.49
C TRP A 168 -19.05 2.17 -3.89
N VAL A 169 -18.01 3.00 -3.98
CA VAL A 169 -17.48 3.49 -5.26
C VAL A 169 -17.04 2.32 -6.15
N LEU A 170 -16.31 1.33 -5.60
CA LEU A 170 -15.88 0.14 -6.34
C LEU A 170 -17.07 -0.72 -6.79
N SER A 171 -18.12 -0.81 -5.98
CA SER A 171 -19.29 -1.64 -6.27
C SER A 171 -20.11 -1.16 -7.47
N ILE A 172 -20.18 0.16 -7.69
CA ILE A 172 -20.90 0.77 -8.82
C ILE A 172 -20.10 0.78 -10.13
N GLY A 173 -18.83 0.37 -10.09
CA GLY A 173 -17.96 0.27 -11.25
C GLY A 173 -17.43 1.62 -11.73
N ILE A 174 -16.13 1.81 -11.68
CA ILE A 174 -15.49 3.05 -12.15
C ILE A 174 -14.96 2.82 -13.55
N ASN A 175 -15.71 3.17 -14.58
CA ASN A 175 -15.21 3.22 -15.97
C ASN A 175 -14.09 4.28 -16.19
N GLN A 176 -13.76 5.05 -15.17
CA GLN A 176 -12.74 6.12 -15.22
C GLN A 176 -11.49 5.81 -14.38
N THR A 177 -11.35 4.60 -13.89
CA THR A 177 -10.34 4.19 -12.88
C THR A 177 -8.92 4.59 -13.27
N LYS A 178 -8.52 4.39 -14.54
CA LYS A 178 -7.18 4.71 -15.03
C LYS A 178 -6.84 6.20 -14.88
N ARG A 179 -7.63 7.09 -15.51
CA ARG A 179 -7.36 8.54 -15.52
C ARG A 179 -7.43 9.15 -14.12
N THR A 180 -8.39 8.70 -13.31
CA THR A 180 -8.54 9.14 -11.93
C THR A 180 -7.34 8.70 -11.09
N ASN A 181 -6.92 7.43 -11.22
CA ASN A 181 -5.72 6.93 -10.54
C ASN A 181 -4.47 7.74 -10.94
N ASP A 182 -4.23 7.92 -12.24
CA ASP A 182 -3.06 8.66 -12.73
C ASP A 182 -3.01 10.10 -12.20
N VAL A 183 -4.15 10.80 -12.20
CA VAL A 183 -4.25 12.16 -11.65
C VAL A 183 -3.96 12.17 -10.15
N MET A 184 -4.55 11.26 -9.38
CA MET A 184 -4.33 11.17 -7.92
C MET A 184 -2.87 10.83 -7.61
N VAL A 185 -2.25 9.94 -8.40
CA VAL A 185 -0.83 9.58 -8.27
C VAL A 185 0.07 10.76 -8.60
N LEU A 186 -0.22 11.51 -9.66
CA LEU A 186 0.54 12.71 -10.01
C LEU A 186 0.45 13.77 -8.90
N ILE A 187 -0.74 13.98 -8.31
CA ILE A 187 -0.93 14.91 -7.20
C ILE A 187 -0.08 14.49 -6.00
N LYS A 188 -0.13 13.21 -5.59
CA LYS A 188 0.66 12.76 -4.44
C LYS A 188 2.17 12.82 -4.69
N LEU A 189 2.63 12.51 -5.91
CA LEU A 189 4.05 12.67 -6.29
C LEU A 189 4.47 14.13 -6.25
N ALA A 190 3.65 15.05 -6.79
CA ALA A 190 3.92 16.48 -6.74
C ALA A 190 4.04 16.98 -5.29
N ILE A 191 3.18 16.50 -4.37
CA ILE A 191 3.24 16.87 -2.95
C ILE A 191 4.49 16.30 -2.26
N ILE A 192 4.90 15.07 -2.59
CA ILE A 192 6.14 14.49 -2.09
C ILE A 192 7.35 15.29 -2.57
N VAL A 193 7.40 15.63 -3.87
CA VAL A 193 8.48 16.46 -4.43
C VAL A 193 8.48 17.85 -3.78
N LEU A 194 7.31 18.45 -3.60
CA LEU A 194 7.17 19.73 -2.91
C LEU A 194 7.71 19.67 -1.47
N PHE A 195 7.38 18.60 -0.72
CA PHE A 195 7.95 18.35 0.61
C PHE A 195 9.48 18.29 0.54
N ILE A 196 10.04 17.49 -0.38
CA ILE A 196 11.49 17.32 -0.53
C ILE A 196 12.16 18.66 -0.80
N VAL A 197 11.65 19.42 -1.77
CA VAL A 197 12.22 20.73 -2.18
C VAL A 197 12.16 21.75 -1.04
N CYS A 198 11.07 21.79 -0.29
CA CYS A 198 10.92 22.75 0.81
C CYS A 198 11.70 22.32 2.07
N ALA A 199 11.67 21.04 2.41
CA ALA A 199 12.25 20.56 3.67
C ALA A 199 13.79 20.39 3.61
N VAL A 200 14.37 20.18 2.42
CA VAL A 200 15.82 19.94 2.28
C VAL A 200 16.68 21.07 2.86
N TRP A 201 16.20 22.31 2.81
CA TRP A 201 16.91 23.49 3.33
C TRP A 201 16.97 23.54 4.87
N TYR A 202 16.14 22.77 5.56
CA TYR A 202 16.08 22.68 7.01
C TYR A 202 16.83 21.46 7.56
N VAL A 203 17.49 20.69 6.70
CA VAL A 203 18.28 19.52 7.08
C VAL A 203 19.49 19.98 7.89
N LYS A 204 19.65 19.42 9.08
CA LYS A 204 20.80 19.60 9.97
C LYS A 204 21.61 18.31 9.99
N PRO A 205 22.82 18.25 9.40
CA PRO A 205 23.66 17.05 9.39
C PRO A 205 23.96 16.47 10.76
N SER A 206 23.92 17.31 11.82
CA SER A 206 24.05 16.87 13.21
C SER A 206 22.98 15.89 13.66
N ASN A 207 21.78 15.97 13.07
CA ASN A 207 20.69 15.06 13.40
C ASN A 207 20.93 13.63 12.90
N TRP A 208 21.88 13.44 11.98
CA TRP A 208 22.30 12.12 11.50
C TRP A 208 23.41 11.49 12.36
N GLN A 209 23.78 12.10 13.49
CA GLN A 209 24.81 11.57 14.37
C GLN A 209 24.23 11.13 15.71
N PRO A 210 24.38 9.82 16.08
CA PRO A 210 24.96 8.74 15.26
C PRO A 210 24.00 8.28 14.14
N PHE A 211 24.53 7.95 12.95
CA PHE A 211 23.71 7.56 11.80
C PHE A 211 22.92 6.26 12.06
N SER A 212 23.54 5.28 12.70
CA SER A 212 22.94 4.01 13.10
C SER A 212 23.02 3.82 14.62
N PRO A 213 22.13 4.45 15.40
CA PRO A 213 22.21 4.46 16.86
C PRO A 213 22.02 3.07 17.50
N TYR A 214 21.35 2.17 16.80
CA TYR A 214 21.02 0.82 17.27
C TYR A 214 21.73 -0.28 16.46
N GLY A 215 22.64 0.07 15.54
CA GLY A 215 23.35 -0.88 14.71
C GLY A 215 22.41 -1.66 13.76
N ILE A 216 22.80 -2.90 13.44
CA ILE A 216 22.06 -3.78 12.52
C ILE A 216 20.86 -4.39 13.23
N TYR A 217 21.06 -4.89 14.47
CA TYR A 217 20.03 -5.56 15.27
C TYR A 217 20.42 -5.52 16.75
N THR A 218 19.54 -5.03 17.62
CA THR A 218 19.77 -4.99 19.07
C THR A 218 18.46 -4.99 19.85
N PHE A 219 18.51 -5.38 21.13
CA PHE A 219 17.43 -5.17 22.07
C PHE A 219 17.81 -4.05 23.04
N GLN A 220 16.91 -3.09 23.25
CA GLN A 220 17.09 -2.07 24.28
C GLN A 220 16.64 -2.59 25.64
N PRO A 221 17.32 -2.19 26.74
CA PRO A 221 16.90 -2.56 28.09
C PRO A 221 15.44 -2.18 28.35
N GLY A 222 14.62 -3.16 28.80
CA GLY A 222 13.19 -2.96 29.07
C GLY A 222 12.26 -3.00 27.84
N SER A 223 12.80 -3.20 26.63
CA SER A 223 11.99 -3.35 25.42
C SER A 223 11.86 -4.83 25.02
N THR A 224 10.65 -5.26 24.68
CA THR A 224 10.36 -6.56 24.06
C THR A 224 10.53 -6.53 22.53
N GLN A 225 10.66 -5.33 21.94
CA GLN A 225 10.81 -5.12 20.51
C GLN A 225 12.28 -4.92 20.15
N PRO A 226 12.77 -5.51 19.06
CA PRO A 226 14.11 -5.28 18.57
C PRO A 226 14.23 -3.91 17.87
N TYR A 227 15.43 -3.35 17.88
CA TYR A 227 15.80 -2.09 17.24
C TYR A 227 16.93 -2.30 16.24
N GLY A 228 17.09 -1.39 15.31
CA GLY A 228 18.14 -1.39 14.31
C GLY A 228 17.65 -1.49 12.87
N ILE A 229 18.58 -1.64 11.93
CA ILE A 229 18.30 -1.61 10.48
C ILE A 229 17.38 -2.76 10.06
N VAL A 230 17.64 -4.00 10.52
CA VAL A 230 16.85 -5.17 10.12
C VAL A 230 15.44 -5.15 10.69
N PRO A 231 15.20 -4.87 11.98
CA PRO A 231 13.85 -4.70 12.50
C PRO A 231 13.06 -3.58 11.81
N ALA A 232 13.71 -2.44 11.54
CA ALA A 232 13.06 -1.38 10.79
C ALA A 232 12.77 -1.79 9.34
N ALA A 233 13.66 -2.56 8.68
CA ALA A 233 13.39 -3.09 7.34
C ALA A 233 12.16 -4.00 7.32
N SER A 234 11.94 -4.81 8.37
CA SER A 234 10.72 -5.62 8.50
C SER A 234 9.45 -4.76 8.62
N ILE A 235 9.52 -3.64 9.35
CA ILE A 235 8.41 -2.68 9.45
C ILE A 235 8.14 -2.03 8.10
N VAL A 236 9.18 -1.50 7.44
CA VAL A 236 9.00 -0.75 6.19
C VAL A 236 8.86 -1.64 4.96
N PHE A 237 9.06 -2.95 5.06
CA PHE A 237 8.73 -3.91 4.00
C PHE A 237 7.26 -3.78 3.58
N PHE A 238 6.36 -3.57 4.54
CA PHE A 238 4.96 -3.29 4.30
C PHE A 238 4.71 -2.11 3.33
N SER A 239 5.66 -1.15 3.26
CA SER A 239 5.57 0.02 2.37
C SER A 239 5.70 -0.32 0.89
N PHE A 240 6.18 -1.49 0.55
CA PHE A 240 6.36 -1.94 -0.83
C PHE A 240 5.24 -2.87 -1.31
N ILE A 241 4.39 -3.37 -0.42
CA ILE A 241 3.24 -4.22 -0.79
C ILE A 241 2.35 -3.45 -1.77
N GLY A 242 1.90 -4.15 -2.82
CA GLY A 242 1.06 -3.59 -3.88
C GLY A 242 1.73 -3.53 -5.26
N PHE A 243 3.05 -3.77 -5.37
CA PHE A 243 3.71 -3.88 -6.69
C PHE A 243 3.14 -5.06 -7.52
N ASP A 244 2.67 -6.11 -6.86
CA ASP A 244 2.02 -7.28 -7.45
C ASP A 244 0.66 -6.95 -8.06
N ALA A 245 -0.03 -5.92 -7.55
CA ALA A 245 -1.31 -5.46 -8.10
C ALA A 245 -1.19 -5.02 -9.58
N VAL A 246 0.00 -4.60 -10.02
CA VAL A 246 0.28 -4.33 -11.44
C VAL A 246 0.04 -5.58 -12.30
N SER A 247 0.39 -6.76 -11.81
CA SER A 247 0.19 -8.03 -12.53
C SER A 247 -1.28 -8.37 -12.76
N SER A 248 -2.18 -7.93 -11.87
CA SER A 248 -3.62 -8.14 -12.03
C SER A 248 -4.23 -7.39 -13.23
N SER A 249 -3.50 -6.41 -13.79
CA SER A 249 -3.91 -5.64 -14.98
C SER A 249 -3.43 -6.23 -16.31
N ALA A 250 -2.96 -7.47 -16.31
CA ALA A 250 -2.36 -8.12 -17.48
C ALA A 250 -3.30 -8.15 -18.69
N GLU A 251 -4.58 -8.43 -18.48
CA GLU A 251 -5.59 -8.53 -19.54
C GLU A 251 -5.92 -7.17 -20.19
N GLU A 252 -5.68 -6.07 -19.48
CA GLU A 252 -5.91 -4.70 -19.97
C GLU A 252 -4.64 -4.07 -20.59
N THR A 253 -3.52 -4.81 -20.60
CA THR A 253 -2.20 -4.30 -20.98
C THR A 253 -1.89 -4.55 -22.46
N ILE A 254 -1.32 -3.52 -23.11
CA ILE A 254 -0.79 -3.61 -24.48
C ILE A 254 0.61 -4.24 -24.40
N ASN A 255 0.84 -5.32 -25.15
CA ASN A 255 2.10 -6.08 -25.13
C ASN A 255 2.54 -6.48 -23.71
N PRO A 256 1.71 -7.24 -22.95
CA PRO A 256 1.93 -7.52 -21.54
C PRO A 256 3.30 -8.13 -21.24
N ASN A 257 3.83 -8.99 -22.08
CA ASN A 257 5.14 -9.65 -21.93
C ASN A 257 6.32 -8.67 -21.76
N LYS A 258 6.19 -7.43 -22.26
CA LYS A 258 7.23 -6.39 -22.13
C LYS A 258 6.81 -5.27 -21.17
N THR A 259 5.54 -4.96 -21.15
CA THR A 259 5.01 -3.78 -20.47
C THR A 259 4.81 -4.02 -18.98
N LEU A 260 4.34 -5.22 -18.58
CA LEU A 260 4.17 -5.60 -17.17
C LEU A 260 5.51 -5.63 -16.41
N PRO A 261 6.55 -6.35 -16.88
CA PRO A 261 7.84 -6.35 -16.20
C PRO A 261 8.40 -4.95 -15.97
N ARG A 262 8.32 -4.08 -17.00
CA ARG A 262 8.78 -2.71 -16.90
C ARG A 262 7.95 -1.89 -15.92
N GLY A 263 6.64 -2.05 -15.91
CA GLY A 263 5.73 -1.35 -14.97
C GLY A 263 6.05 -1.72 -13.52
N ILE A 264 6.20 -3.00 -13.21
CA ILE A 264 6.53 -3.51 -11.88
C ILE A 264 7.89 -2.97 -11.41
N LEU A 265 8.95 -3.15 -12.21
CA LEU A 265 10.30 -2.75 -11.80
C LEU A 265 10.47 -1.23 -11.71
N LEU A 266 9.86 -0.45 -12.61
CA LEU A 266 9.90 1.01 -12.56
C LEU A 266 9.15 1.56 -11.35
N SER A 267 7.99 0.99 -11.00
CA SER A 267 7.24 1.42 -9.82
C SER A 267 8.03 1.17 -8.53
N LEU A 268 8.67 0.01 -8.40
CA LEU A 268 9.55 -0.30 -7.26
C LEU A 268 10.74 0.65 -7.20
N ALA A 269 11.42 0.89 -8.33
CA ALA A 269 12.60 1.76 -8.38
C ALA A 269 12.27 3.20 -8.00
N VAL A 270 11.21 3.78 -8.58
CA VAL A 270 10.77 5.15 -8.28
C VAL A 270 10.36 5.28 -6.81
N SER A 271 9.57 4.35 -6.30
CA SER A 271 9.13 4.37 -4.90
C SER A 271 10.33 4.26 -3.94
N THR A 272 11.31 3.40 -4.25
CA THR A 272 12.54 3.25 -3.44
C THR A 272 13.31 4.56 -3.35
N VAL A 273 13.55 5.21 -4.50
CA VAL A 273 14.28 6.50 -4.53
C VAL A 273 13.57 7.54 -3.68
N LEU A 274 12.24 7.65 -3.82
CA LEU A 274 11.45 8.60 -3.03
C LEU A 274 11.50 8.28 -1.53
N TYR A 275 11.38 7.01 -1.15
CA TYR A 275 11.44 6.59 0.25
C TYR A 275 12.78 6.92 0.89
N VAL A 276 13.88 6.63 0.21
CA VAL A 276 15.24 6.93 0.71
C VAL A 276 15.44 8.43 0.88
N ILE A 277 15.09 9.24 -0.13
CA ILE A 277 15.25 10.70 -0.06
C ILE A 277 14.37 11.28 1.05
N MET A 278 13.10 10.88 1.12
CA MET A 278 12.17 11.35 2.16
C MET A 278 12.69 11.05 3.57
N THR A 279 13.14 9.83 3.82
CA THR A 279 13.59 9.42 5.16
C THR A 279 14.87 10.12 5.58
N LEU A 280 15.80 10.36 4.65
CA LEU A 280 17.01 11.16 4.91
C LEU A 280 16.64 12.60 5.28
N ILE A 281 15.73 13.23 4.51
CA ILE A 281 15.30 14.60 4.81
C ILE A 281 14.56 14.65 6.14
N MET A 282 13.60 13.77 6.38
CA MET A 282 12.82 13.76 7.62
C MET A 282 13.71 13.62 8.85
N THR A 283 14.63 12.65 8.85
CA THR A 283 15.57 12.42 9.97
C THR A 283 16.67 13.48 10.06
N GLY A 284 16.91 14.24 8.98
CA GLY A 284 17.80 15.38 8.97
C GLY A 284 17.16 16.66 9.50
N VAL A 285 15.86 16.86 9.28
CA VAL A 285 15.11 18.02 9.79
C VAL A 285 14.83 17.86 11.29
N VAL A 286 14.35 16.70 11.72
CA VAL A 286 13.96 16.42 13.12
C VAL A 286 14.81 15.28 13.67
N PRO A 287 15.36 15.39 14.90
CA PRO A 287 16.01 14.29 15.57
C PRO A 287 15.09 13.07 15.68
N TYR A 288 15.61 11.87 15.36
CA TYR A 288 14.79 10.65 15.26
C TYR A 288 13.98 10.33 16.51
N LYS A 289 14.45 10.70 17.71
CA LYS A 289 13.74 10.48 18.98
C LYS A 289 12.44 11.29 19.10
N GLU A 290 12.35 12.42 18.42
CA GLU A 290 11.19 13.30 18.48
C GLU A 290 10.02 12.82 17.63
N PHE A 291 10.25 11.83 16.74
CA PHE A 291 9.17 11.22 15.96
C PHE A 291 8.06 10.58 16.81
N ALA A 292 8.36 10.27 18.09
CA ALA A 292 7.34 9.83 19.03
C ALA A 292 6.19 10.83 19.22
N LYS A 293 6.46 12.14 19.06
CA LYS A 293 5.45 13.21 19.14
C LYS A 293 4.50 13.24 17.93
N TYR A 294 4.94 12.68 16.79
CA TYR A 294 4.26 12.78 15.50
C TYR A 294 3.95 11.41 14.90
N ILE A 295 3.78 10.40 15.74
CA ILE A 295 3.65 9.00 15.30
C ILE A 295 2.50 8.80 14.30
N ASP A 296 1.40 9.52 14.47
CA ASP A 296 0.19 9.40 13.66
C ASP A 296 0.30 10.11 12.30
N ALA A 297 1.09 11.19 12.21
CA ALA A 297 1.29 11.97 10.99
C ALA A 297 2.71 12.52 10.91
N PRO A 298 3.74 11.65 10.80
CA PRO A 298 5.15 12.05 10.94
C PRO A 298 5.62 13.04 9.86
N VAL A 299 5.15 12.91 8.61
CA VAL A 299 5.56 13.83 7.54
C VAL A 299 5.02 15.24 7.78
N ALA A 300 3.77 15.36 8.20
CA ALA A 300 3.18 16.65 8.56
C ALA A 300 3.85 17.24 9.81
N GLY A 301 4.16 16.40 10.81
CA GLY A 301 4.87 16.80 12.02
C GLY A 301 6.25 17.39 11.72
N VAL A 302 7.02 16.74 10.85
CA VAL A 302 8.34 17.25 10.42
C VAL A 302 8.23 18.63 9.76
N ILE A 303 7.20 18.87 8.95
CA ILE A 303 7.00 20.18 8.31
C ILE A 303 6.59 21.25 9.35
N LEU A 304 5.79 20.92 10.35
CA LEU A 304 5.45 21.86 11.41
C LEU A 304 6.67 22.38 12.15
N GLU A 305 7.70 21.55 12.37
CA GLU A 305 8.98 21.97 12.98
C GLU A 305 9.79 22.95 12.11
N THR A 306 9.49 23.03 10.82
CA THR A 306 10.10 24.04 9.94
C THR A 306 9.39 25.40 9.98
N GLY A 307 8.23 25.50 10.64
CA GLY A 307 7.39 26.69 10.68
C GLY A 307 6.52 26.90 9.43
N MET A 308 6.54 25.97 8.46
CA MET A 308 5.77 26.07 7.22
C MET A 308 4.36 25.47 7.39
N ASN A 309 3.51 26.10 8.21
CA ASN A 309 2.16 25.59 8.52
C ASN A 309 1.29 25.36 7.28
N TRP A 310 1.40 26.21 6.25
CA TRP A 310 0.66 26.07 5.00
C TRP A 310 1.04 24.77 4.25
N LEU A 311 2.31 24.37 4.30
CA LEU A 311 2.79 23.17 3.66
C LEU A 311 2.32 21.91 4.43
N ALA A 312 2.21 21.97 5.75
CA ALA A 312 1.66 20.87 6.55
C ALA A 312 0.23 20.53 6.15
N VAL A 313 -0.60 21.54 5.85
CA VAL A 313 -1.97 21.32 5.35
C VAL A 313 -1.95 20.61 3.97
N ILE A 314 -1.09 21.05 3.05
CA ILE A 314 -0.95 20.43 1.72
C ILE A 314 -0.46 18.99 1.86
N VAL A 315 0.51 18.74 2.72
CA VAL A 315 1.03 17.38 2.98
C VAL A 315 -0.04 16.49 3.60
N ASN A 316 -0.84 16.99 4.53
CA ASN A 316 -1.98 16.26 5.10
C ASN A 316 -3.00 15.85 4.02
N LEU A 317 -3.39 16.79 3.15
CA LEU A 317 -4.27 16.50 2.02
C LEU A 317 -3.66 15.49 1.05
N GLY A 318 -2.35 15.63 0.75
CA GLY A 318 -1.63 14.69 -0.09
C GLY A 318 -1.56 13.28 0.49
N ALA A 319 -1.36 13.18 1.79
CA ALA A 319 -1.37 11.90 2.50
C ALA A 319 -2.75 11.24 2.42
N LEU A 320 -3.82 11.98 2.67
CA LEU A 320 -5.20 11.49 2.55
C LEU A 320 -5.50 10.97 1.14
N ILE A 321 -5.18 11.76 0.09
CA ILE A 321 -5.35 11.34 -1.30
C ILE A 321 -4.50 10.10 -1.61
N GLY A 322 -3.24 10.11 -1.20
CA GLY A 322 -2.31 9.00 -1.42
C GLY A 322 -2.79 7.69 -0.78
N MET A 323 -3.21 7.74 0.46
CA MET A 323 -3.73 6.57 1.17
C MET A 323 -5.07 6.09 0.61
N THR A 324 -5.93 7.00 0.16
CA THR A 324 -7.19 6.64 -0.52
C THR A 324 -6.93 5.84 -1.79
N THR A 325 -5.92 6.19 -2.59
CA THR A 325 -5.57 5.42 -3.80
C THR A 325 -5.09 4.01 -3.46
N VAL A 326 -4.30 3.85 -2.41
CA VAL A 326 -3.84 2.51 -1.97
C VAL A 326 -5.03 1.65 -1.56
N MET A 327 -5.89 2.14 -0.66
CA MET A 327 -7.08 1.40 -0.24
C MET A 327 -7.96 0.99 -1.43
N LEU A 328 -8.14 1.89 -2.41
CA LEU A 328 -8.92 1.62 -3.61
C LEU A 328 -8.31 0.47 -4.42
N VAL A 329 -6.98 0.48 -4.65
CA VAL A 329 -6.30 -0.57 -5.42
C VAL A 329 -6.35 -1.91 -4.67
N GLN A 330 -6.16 -1.91 -3.34
CA GLN A 330 -6.18 -3.14 -2.54
C GLN A 330 -7.57 -3.79 -2.51
N LEU A 331 -8.62 -3.03 -2.20
CA LEU A 331 -10.00 -3.55 -2.19
C LEU A 331 -10.44 -4.01 -3.59
N TYR A 332 -9.98 -3.33 -4.64
CA TYR A 332 -10.22 -3.73 -6.01
C TYR A 332 -9.53 -5.07 -6.33
N GLY A 333 -8.24 -5.21 -6.02
CA GLY A 333 -7.47 -6.43 -6.22
C GLY A 333 -8.07 -7.61 -5.45
N GLN A 334 -8.42 -7.40 -4.17
CA GLN A 334 -9.06 -8.39 -3.33
C GLN A 334 -10.34 -8.96 -3.96
N SER A 335 -11.21 -8.08 -4.46
CA SER A 335 -12.46 -8.50 -5.10
C SER A 335 -12.24 -9.33 -6.37
N ARG A 336 -11.18 -9.05 -7.13
CA ARG A 336 -10.81 -9.80 -8.34
C ARG A 336 -10.23 -11.17 -8.03
N ILE A 337 -9.41 -11.29 -7.00
CA ILE A 337 -8.88 -12.60 -6.57
C ILE A 337 -10.03 -13.50 -6.11
N CYS A 338 -10.95 -12.98 -5.29
CA CYS A 338 -12.13 -13.73 -4.86
C CYS A 338 -12.99 -14.18 -6.05
N TYR A 339 -13.17 -13.30 -7.04
CA TYR A 339 -13.88 -13.62 -8.27
C TYR A 339 -13.19 -14.74 -9.05
N ALA A 340 -11.86 -14.66 -9.23
CA ALA A 340 -11.08 -15.67 -9.94
C ALA A 340 -11.15 -17.03 -9.23
N MET A 341 -10.95 -17.08 -7.92
CA MET A 341 -11.07 -18.30 -7.12
C MET A 341 -12.49 -18.91 -7.19
N SER A 342 -13.52 -18.07 -7.17
CA SER A 342 -14.91 -18.52 -7.28
C SER A 342 -15.22 -19.10 -8.67
N ARG A 343 -14.68 -18.50 -9.73
CA ARG A 343 -14.78 -19.00 -11.11
C ARG A 343 -14.11 -20.37 -11.25
N ASP A 344 -12.98 -20.54 -10.60
CA ASP A 344 -12.22 -21.79 -10.61
C ASP A 344 -12.82 -22.87 -9.69
N GLY A 345 -13.90 -22.55 -8.96
CA GLY A 345 -14.61 -23.48 -8.07
C GLY A 345 -13.96 -23.66 -6.71
N LEU A 346 -12.91 -22.88 -6.40
CA LEU A 346 -12.18 -22.91 -5.11
C LEU A 346 -12.81 -22.00 -4.04
N PHE A 347 -13.81 -21.21 -4.43
CA PHE A 347 -14.53 -20.30 -3.55
C PHE A 347 -16.04 -20.39 -3.80
N PRO A 348 -16.90 -20.05 -2.83
CA PRO A 348 -18.35 -20.14 -3.03
C PRO A 348 -18.82 -19.38 -4.27
N LYS A 349 -19.69 -19.99 -5.07
CA LYS A 349 -20.23 -19.44 -6.33
C LYS A 349 -20.88 -18.05 -6.18
N PHE A 350 -21.31 -17.71 -4.97
CA PHE A 350 -21.84 -16.40 -4.61
C PHE A 350 -20.90 -15.24 -4.95
N PHE A 351 -19.58 -15.43 -4.80
CA PHE A 351 -18.55 -14.43 -5.06
C PHE A 351 -18.19 -14.31 -6.55
N GLY A 352 -18.52 -15.31 -7.35
CA GLY A 352 -18.32 -15.31 -8.81
C GLY A 352 -19.43 -14.59 -9.59
N HIS A 353 -20.47 -14.07 -8.90
CA HIS A 353 -21.58 -13.41 -9.57
C HIS A 353 -21.25 -11.96 -9.92
N VAL A 354 -21.23 -11.65 -11.22
CA VAL A 354 -21.06 -10.29 -11.74
C VAL A 354 -22.40 -9.59 -11.83
N HIS A 355 -22.51 -8.38 -11.29
CA HIS A 355 -23.73 -7.59 -11.34
C HIS A 355 -24.05 -7.14 -12.78
N GLU A 356 -25.27 -7.36 -13.27
CA GLU A 356 -25.66 -7.13 -14.66
C GLU A 356 -25.45 -5.68 -15.12
N LYS A 357 -25.82 -4.70 -14.29
CA LYS A 357 -25.73 -3.27 -14.59
C LYS A 357 -24.30 -2.72 -14.42
N TYR A 358 -23.63 -3.07 -13.32
CA TYR A 358 -22.35 -2.47 -12.95
C TYR A 358 -21.13 -3.22 -13.48
N ARG A 359 -21.33 -4.47 -13.94
CA ARG A 359 -20.25 -5.33 -14.45
C ARG A 359 -19.11 -5.56 -13.43
N THR A 360 -19.46 -5.57 -12.14
CA THR A 360 -18.54 -5.76 -11.02
C THR A 360 -18.92 -6.97 -10.18
N PRO A 361 -18.01 -7.61 -9.44
CA PRO A 361 -18.31 -8.65 -8.46
C PRO A 361 -18.93 -8.03 -7.20
N PHE A 362 -20.11 -7.39 -7.35
CA PHE A 362 -20.77 -6.54 -6.36
C PHE A 362 -20.84 -7.17 -4.96
N LYS A 363 -21.28 -8.41 -4.88
CA LYS A 363 -21.45 -9.12 -3.60
C LYS A 363 -20.12 -9.39 -2.90
N GLY A 364 -19.09 -9.77 -3.65
CA GLY A 364 -17.74 -9.96 -3.14
C GLY A 364 -17.14 -8.65 -2.64
N THR A 365 -17.27 -7.58 -3.41
CA THR A 365 -16.78 -6.25 -3.05
C THR A 365 -17.38 -5.77 -1.72
N TRP A 366 -18.71 -5.89 -1.54
CA TRP A 366 -19.36 -5.49 -0.29
C TRP A 366 -19.00 -6.38 0.89
N PHE A 367 -18.93 -7.69 0.71
CA PHE A 367 -18.57 -8.61 1.78
C PHE A 367 -17.16 -8.31 2.32
N PHE A 368 -16.18 -8.24 1.43
CA PHE A 368 -14.80 -7.99 1.85
C PHE A 368 -14.56 -6.54 2.25
N GLY A 369 -15.26 -5.58 1.63
CA GLY A 369 -15.22 -4.18 2.06
C GLY A 369 -15.73 -4.00 3.49
N LEU A 370 -16.84 -4.64 3.86
CA LEU A 370 -17.34 -4.64 5.23
C LEU A 370 -16.38 -5.35 6.18
N LEU A 371 -15.86 -6.51 5.80
CA LEU A 371 -14.89 -7.25 6.62
C LEU A 371 -13.62 -6.43 6.88
N THR A 372 -13.16 -5.67 5.90
CA THR A 372 -11.97 -4.81 6.02
C THR A 372 -12.26 -3.55 6.85
N ALA A 373 -13.50 -3.05 6.84
CA ALA A 373 -13.90 -1.86 7.59
C ALA A 373 -13.97 -2.11 9.10
N PHE A 374 -14.33 -3.33 9.53
CA PHE A 374 -14.35 -3.78 10.92
C PHE A 374 -13.01 -4.30 11.40
#